data_8e14717e4dce8709e0523225250936ac
#
_entry.id   8e14717e4dce8709e0523225250936ac
#
_cell.length_a   1.000
_cell.length_b   1.000
_cell.length_c   1.000
_cell.angle_alpha   90.00
_cell.angle_beta   90.00
_cell.angle_gamma   90.00
#
_symmetry.space_group_name_H-M   'P 1'
#
loop_
_entity.id
_entity.type
_entity.pdbx_description
1 polymer ?
#
loop_
_entity_poly.entity_id
_entity_poly.type
_entity_poly.pdbx_seq_one_letter_code
_entity_poly.pdbx_strand_id
1 'polypeptide(L)'
;MERAYIYGDSLLKATVPDAAMRYHFHLSEVMAQYPTERLEVVNRAKMGSTISKGLSLVEHDVARGMDARWALVAYGGNDSDFDWASIAADPQGDHKPRTELPEFLSKLKQTVTELARVGVQPVLMTLPPIDGARYLDYICRGGLSRDSIMRWLGDVGCIYRHQELYSDTVASFAMREGLPLIDV
;
A
#
# COMPACT_ATOMS: atom_id res chain seq x y z
N MET A 1 -4.68 19.69 20.51
CA MET A 1 -4.03 18.41 20.13
C MET A 1 -4.12 18.32 18.62
N GLU A 2 -3.00 18.11 17.93
CA GLU A 2 -3.01 17.94 16.48
C GLU A 2 -3.52 16.54 16.12
N ARG A 3 -4.12 16.37 14.93
CA ARG A 3 -4.63 15.08 14.47
C ARG A 3 -3.97 14.68 13.18
N ALA A 4 -3.62 13.41 13.06
CA ALA A 4 -3.13 12.79 11.83
C ALA A 4 -3.97 11.56 11.46
N TYR A 5 -4.32 11.45 10.19
CA TYR A 5 -4.94 10.25 9.64
C TYR A 5 -3.89 9.36 8.97
N ILE A 6 -4.11 8.06 9.02
CA ILE A 6 -3.28 7.06 8.33
C ILE A 6 -4.18 6.28 7.37
N TYR A 7 -3.91 6.40 6.08
CA TYR A 7 -4.54 5.63 5.02
C TYR A 7 -3.52 4.67 4.40
N GLY A 8 -3.82 3.39 4.40
CA GLY A 8 -2.91 2.38 3.91
C GLY A 8 -3.47 0.96 4.04
N ASP A 9 -2.59 0.00 3.92
CA ASP A 9 -2.91 -1.41 3.95
C ASP A 9 -2.51 -2.10 5.28
N SER A 10 -2.20 -3.41 5.21
CA SER A 10 -1.83 -4.21 6.37
C SER A 10 -0.53 -3.76 7.05
N LEU A 11 0.41 -3.16 6.31
CA LEU A 11 1.69 -2.69 6.87
C LEU A 11 1.45 -1.61 7.92
N LEU A 12 0.56 -0.64 7.60
CA LEU A 12 0.24 0.45 8.53
C LEU A 12 -0.70 0.06 9.67
N LYS A 13 -1.07 -1.22 9.76
CA LYS A 13 -1.68 -1.82 10.95
C LYS A 13 -0.66 -2.52 11.83
N ALA A 14 0.62 -2.43 11.51
CA ALA A 14 1.68 -3.22 12.14
C ALA A 14 1.31 -4.72 12.17
N THR A 15 0.92 -5.24 10.99
CA THR A 15 0.48 -6.61 10.83
C THR A 15 1.67 -7.54 10.76
N VAL A 16 1.74 -8.51 11.66
CA VAL A 16 2.80 -9.52 11.70
C VAL A 16 2.17 -10.92 11.66
N PRO A 17 2.60 -11.81 10.74
CA PRO A 17 2.18 -13.20 10.76
C PRO A 17 2.90 -13.98 11.87
N ASP A 18 2.17 -14.88 12.58
CA ASP A 18 2.79 -15.87 13.46
C ASP A 18 3.33 -17.09 12.67
N ALA A 19 3.91 -18.04 13.36
CA ALA A 19 4.46 -19.28 12.76
C ALA A 19 3.40 -20.11 12.01
N ALA A 20 2.12 -19.97 12.36
CA ALA A 20 0.99 -20.61 11.69
C ALA A 20 0.38 -19.72 10.59
N MET A 21 1.03 -18.61 10.22
CA MET A 21 0.58 -17.61 9.25
C MET A 21 -0.74 -16.92 9.60
N ARG A 22 -1.08 -16.85 10.90
CA ARG A 22 -2.20 -16.04 11.36
C ARG A 22 -1.72 -14.62 11.60
N TYR A 23 -2.49 -13.64 11.13
CA TYR A 23 -2.12 -12.24 11.21
C TYR A 23 -2.52 -11.61 12.54
N HIS A 24 -1.57 -10.95 13.18
CA HIS A 24 -1.74 -10.17 14.40
C HIS A 24 -1.49 -8.69 14.13
N PHE A 25 -2.23 -7.84 14.82
CA PHE A 25 -2.14 -6.39 14.66
C PHE A 25 -1.51 -5.77 15.90
N HIS A 26 -0.34 -5.16 15.75
CA HIS A 26 0.45 -4.62 16.86
C HIS A 26 0.48 -3.09 16.92
N LEU A 27 -0.43 -2.41 16.21
CA LEU A 27 -0.44 -0.95 16.14
C LEU A 27 -0.52 -0.29 17.52
N SER A 28 -1.37 -0.80 18.43
CA SER A 28 -1.52 -0.26 19.78
C SER A 28 -0.22 -0.37 20.59
N GLU A 29 0.50 -1.48 20.44
CA GLU A 29 1.77 -1.73 21.12
C GLU A 29 2.88 -0.83 20.56
N VAL A 30 2.89 -0.62 19.23
CA VAL A 30 3.82 0.31 18.57
C VAL A 30 3.53 1.74 19.02
N MET A 31 2.28 2.17 18.97
CA MET A 31 1.88 3.52 19.37
C MET A 31 2.17 3.83 20.85
N ALA A 32 2.07 2.82 21.74
CA ALA A 32 2.38 2.98 23.16
C ALA A 32 3.88 3.29 23.44
N GLN A 33 4.77 3.02 22.47
CA GLN A 33 6.20 3.31 22.59
C GLN A 33 6.55 4.78 22.31
N TYR A 34 5.61 5.56 21.76
CA TYR A 34 5.83 6.94 21.37
C TYR A 34 4.91 7.88 22.17
N PRO A 35 5.42 9.03 22.65
CA PRO A 35 4.59 10.01 23.35
C PRO A 35 3.58 10.62 22.37
N THR A 36 2.29 10.38 22.63
CA THR A 36 1.18 10.88 21.80
C THR A 36 0.44 12.08 22.46
N GLU A 37 1.05 12.71 23.44
CA GLU A 37 0.41 13.81 24.21
C GLU A 37 -0.02 14.99 23.33
N ARG A 38 0.60 15.17 22.17
CA ARG A 38 0.33 16.27 21.23
C ARG A 38 -0.30 15.84 19.91
N LEU A 39 -0.39 14.53 19.65
CA LEU A 39 -0.84 14.00 18.37
C LEU A 39 -1.87 12.87 18.58
N GLU A 40 -3.08 13.08 18.10
CA GLU A 40 -4.09 12.02 17.96
C GLU A 40 -3.92 11.34 16.59
N VAL A 41 -3.75 10.03 16.59
CA VAL A 41 -3.64 9.25 15.34
C VAL A 41 -4.92 8.48 15.06
N VAL A 42 -5.55 8.77 13.92
CA VAL A 42 -6.74 8.07 13.42
C VAL A 42 -6.31 7.11 12.33
N ASN A 43 -6.19 5.83 12.65
CA ASN A 43 -5.77 4.81 11.67
C ASN A 43 -6.96 4.27 10.89
N ARG A 44 -6.94 4.50 9.57
CA ARG A 44 -7.92 4.02 8.58
C ARG A 44 -7.38 2.86 7.73
N ALA A 45 -6.16 2.40 7.98
CA ALA A 45 -5.55 1.30 7.23
C ALA A 45 -6.39 0.01 7.30
N LYS A 46 -6.46 -0.71 6.19
CA LYS A 46 -7.20 -1.97 6.08
C LYS A 46 -6.39 -3.02 5.32
N MET A 47 -6.47 -4.27 5.76
CA MET A 47 -5.82 -5.38 5.05
C MET A 47 -6.26 -5.45 3.60
N GLY A 48 -5.30 -5.73 2.70
CA GLY A 48 -5.55 -5.94 1.28
C GLY A 48 -6.05 -4.70 0.52
N SER A 49 -6.02 -3.51 1.14
CA SER A 49 -6.50 -2.29 0.49
C SER A 49 -5.57 -1.82 -0.62
N THR A 50 -6.18 -1.39 -1.72
CA THR A 50 -5.57 -0.67 -2.83
C THR A 50 -5.83 0.84 -2.72
N ILE A 51 -5.19 1.63 -3.56
CA ILE A 51 -5.42 3.08 -3.67
C ILE A 51 -6.89 3.44 -3.93
N SER A 52 -7.63 2.59 -4.65
CA SER A 52 -9.07 2.78 -4.90
C SER A 52 -9.87 2.80 -3.60
N LYS A 53 -9.55 1.87 -2.68
CA LYS A 53 -10.16 1.84 -1.36
C LYS A 53 -9.71 3.03 -0.51
N GLY A 54 -8.43 3.42 -0.65
CA GLY A 54 -7.85 4.60 0.00
C GLY A 54 -8.60 5.87 -0.36
N LEU A 55 -8.78 6.13 -1.65
CA LEU A 55 -9.53 7.29 -2.16
C LEU A 55 -10.96 7.32 -1.58
N SER A 56 -11.69 6.19 -1.65
CA SER A 56 -13.05 6.13 -1.11
C SER A 56 -13.12 6.42 0.40
N LEU A 57 -12.10 6.03 1.17
CA LEU A 57 -12.03 6.33 2.60
C LEU A 57 -11.75 7.81 2.85
N VAL A 58 -10.85 8.41 2.08
CA VAL A 58 -10.55 9.86 2.16
C VAL A 58 -11.80 10.67 1.81
N GLU A 59 -12.47 10.38 0.69
CA GLU A 59 -13.72 11.05 0.29
C GLU A 59 -14.78 10.97 1.38
N HIS A 60 -14.96 9.78 1.98
CA HIS A 60 -15.90 9.58 3.07
C HIS A 60 -15.55 10.43 4.30
N ASP A 61 -14.27 10.45 4.72
CA ASP A 61 -13.84 11.18 5.91
C ASP A 61 -13.91 12.70 5.68
N VAL A 62 -13.55 13.17 4.48
CA VAL A 62 -13.69 14.56 4.04
C VAL A 62 -15.17 15.00 4.08
N ALA A 63 -16.08 14.18 3.53
CA ALA A 63 -17.52 14.47 3.52
C ALA A 63 -18.12 14.54 4.94
N ARG A 64 -17.48 13.91 5.93
CA ARG A 64 -17.88 13.93 7.34
C ARG A 64 -17.24 15.05 8.15
N GLY A 65 -16.54 15.97 7.50
CA GLY A 65 -15.90 17.10 8.17
C GLY A 65 -14.57 16.71 8.82
N MET A 66 -13.72 16.00 8.06
CA MET A 66 -12.37 15.67 8.51
C MET A 66 -11.64 16.90 9.04
N ASP A 67 -11.17 16.82 10.29
CA ASP A 67 -10.35 17.82 10.94
C ASP A 67 -9.01 17.18 11.30
N ALA A 68 -7.98 17.47 10.53
CA ALA A 68 -6.63 16.93 10.72
C ALA A 68 -5.58 17.86 10.12
N ARG A 69 -4.38 17.83 10.68
CA ARG A 69 -3.23 18.56 10.13
C ARG A 69 -2.54 17.76 9.03
N TRP A 70 -2.41 16.44 9.20
CA TRP A 70 -1.73 15.56 8.25
C TRP A 70 -2.54 14.33 7.92
N ALA A 71 -2.28 13.78 6.73
CA ALA A 71 -2.75 12.45 6.33
C ALA A 71 -1.62 11.67 5.65
N LEU A 72 -1.16 10.60 6.29
CA LEU A 72 -0.24 9.64 5.68
C LEU A 72 -1.01 8.79 4.67
N VAL A 73 -0.50 8.70 3.44
CA VAL A 73 -1.06 7.89 2.35
C VAL A 73 0.00 6.90 1.88
N ALA A 74 -0.23 5.62 2.13
CA ALA A 74 0.71 4.53 1.85
C ALA A 74 -0.01 3.36 1.15
N TYR A 75 -0.03 3.38 -0.16
CA TYR A 75 -0.59 2.37 -1.04
C TYR A 75 0.37 2.03 -2.16
N GLY A 76 0.17 0.90 -2.81
CA GLY A 76 0.95 0.45 -3.94
C GLY A 76 1.30 -1.03 -3.86
N GLY A 77 1.56 -1.58 -2.67
CA GLY A 77 1.90 -2.98 -2.50
C GLY A 77 0.81 -3.93 -2.97
N ASN A 78 -0.44 -3.69 -2.57
CA ASN A 78 -1.57 -4.47 -3.09
C ASN A 78 -1.97 -4.07 -4.51
N ASP A 79 -1.71 -2.83 -4.91
CA ASP A 79 -2.01 -2.34 -6.26
C ASP A 79 -1.14 -3.03 -7.31
N SER A 80 0.16 -3.19 -7.01
CA SER A 80 1.15 -3.86 -7.86
C SER A 80 1.01 -5.38 -7.89
N ASP A 81 0.25 -5.97 -6.96
CA ASP A 81 0.09 -7.42 -6.86
C ASP A 81 -0.83 -7.99 -7.96
N PHE A 82 -0.67 -9.27 -8.24
CA PHE A 82 -1.40 -9.97 -9.30
C PHE A 82 -2.36 -11.02 -8.73
N ASP A 83 -3.26 -11.51 -9.57
CA ASP A 83 -3.99 -12.76 -9.32
C ASP A 83 -3.10 -13.96 -9.68
N TRP A 84 -2.32 -14.41 -8.71
CA TRP A 84 -1.38 -15.52 -8.89
C TRP A 84 -2.06 -16.85 -9.20
N ALA A 85 -3.31 -17.06 -8.79
CA ALA A 85 -4.06 -18.25 -9.14
C ALA A 85 -4.41 -18.26 -10.64
N SER A 86 -4.83 -17.14 -11.19
CA SER A 86 -5.07 -16.99 -12.62
C SER A 86 -3.78 -17.17 -13.44
N ILE A 87 -2.66 -16.61 -12.98
CA ILE A 87 -1.34 -16.80 -13.63
C ILE A 87 -0.92 -18.27 -13.61
N ALA A 88 -1.08 -18.95 -12.47
CA ALA A 88 -0.73 -20.35 -12.36
C ALA A 88 -1.57 -21.26 -13.27
N ALA A 89 -2.84 -20.89 -13.50
CA ALA A 89 -3.76 -21.62 -14.36
C ALA A 89 -3.51 -21.37 -15.86
N ASP A 90 -3.15 -20.13 -16.23
CA ASP A 90 -2.86 -19.74 -17.61
C ASP A 90 -1.56 -18.90 -17.70
N PRO A 91 -0.38 -19.53 -17.69
CA PRO A 91 0.90 -18.82 -17.71
C PRO A 91 1.26 -18.17 -19.06
N GLN A 92 0.39 -18.26 -20.06
CA GLN A 92 0.53 -17.58 -21.36
C GLN A 92 -0.41 -16.38 -21.50
N GLY A 93 -1.31 -16.18 -20.53
CA GLY A 93 -2.30 -15.12 -20.52
C GLY A 93 -1.69 -13.72 -20.31
N ASP A 94 -2.43 -12.71 -20.74
CA ASP A 94 -2.12 -11.30 -20.44
C ASP A 94 -2.70 -10.95 -19.06
N HIS A 95 -1.87 -11.04 -18.01
CA HIS A 95 -2.27 -10.75 -16.64
C HIS A 95 -1.91 -9.34 -16.26
N LYS A 96 -2.87 -8.66 -15.64
CA LYS A 96 -2.73 -7.28 -15.15
C LYS A 96 -2.58 -7.25 -13.63
N PRO A 97 -1.87 -6.25 -13.08
CA PRO A 97 -1.88 -6.02 -11.64
C PRO A 97 -3.29 -5.61 -11.18
N ARG A 98 -3.56 -5.66 -9.89
CA ARG A 98 -4.87 -5.29 -9.31
C ARG A 98 -5.28 -3.87 -9.62
N THR A 99 -4.31 -2.97 -9.73
CA THR A 99 -4.53 -1.58 -10.19
C THR A 99 -3.39 -1.23 -11.15
N GLU A 100 -3.68 -1.03 -12.42
CA GLU A 100 -2.64 -0.66 -13.40
C GLU A 100 -2.00 0.69 -13.03
N LEU A 101 -0.71 0.85 -13.33
CA LEU A 101 0.08 2.00 -12.88
C LEU A 101 -0.51 3.39 -13.25
N PRO A 102 -1.06 3.60 -14.47
CA PRO A 102 -1.70 4.88 -14.81
C PRO A 102 -2.94 5.16 -13.94
N GLU A 103 -3.74 4.12 -13.65
CA GLU A 103 -4.90 4.22 -12.79
C GLU A 103 -4.49 4.50 -11.33
N PHE A 104 -3.46 3.78 -10.84
CA PHE A 104 -2.87 4.01 -9.52
C PHE A 104 -2.45 5.46 -9.35
N LEU A 105 -1.65 6.00 -10.29
CA LEU A 105 -1.19 7.40 -10.24
C LEU A 105 -2.36 8.39 -10.31
N SER A 106 -3.37 8.13 -11.13
CA SER A 106 -4.57 8.97 -11.22
C SER A 106 -5.31 9.04 -9.88
N LYS A 107 -5.52 7.91 -9.22
CA LYS A 107 -6.19 7.84 -7.92
C LYS A 107 -5.35 8.41 -6.78
N LEU A 108 -4.03 8.25 -6.83
CA LEU A 108 -3.11 8.90 -5.89
C LEU A 108 -3.22 10.42 -5.97
N LYS A 109 -3.24 10.98 -7.19
CA LYS A 109 -3.45 12.42 -7.43
C LYS A 109 -4.79 12.89 -6.87
N GLN A 110 -5.87 12.16 -7.13
CA GLN A 110 -7.20 12.48 -6.61
C GLN A 110 -7.21 12.46 -5.08
N THR A 111 -6.59 11.45 -4.46
CA THR A 111 -6.48 11.33 -2.99
C THR A 111 -5.77 12.55 -2.39
N VAL A 112 -4.65 12.96 -2.97
CA VAL A 112 -3.89 14.13 -2.54
C VAL A 112 -4.71 15.42 -2.72
N THR A 113 -5.41 15.56 -3.85
CA THR A 113 -6.25 16.73 -4.15
C THR A 113 -7.41 16.86 -3.15
N GLU A 114 -8.08 15.75 -2.81
CA GLU A 114 -9.19 15.75 -1.84
C GLU A 114 -8.73 16.16 -0.43
N LEU A 115 -7.56 15.67 0.01
CA LEU A 115 -6.98 16.06 1.28
C LEU A 115 -6.59 17.54 1.30
N ALA A 116 -5.88 17.99 0.27
CA ALA A 116 -5.43 19.39 0.16
C ALA A 116 -6.63 20.36 0.10
N ARG A 117 -7.73 19.99 -0.56
CA ARG A 117 -8.95 20.79 -0.67
C ARG A 117 -9.56 21.18 0.68
N VAL A 118 -9.38 20.34 1.70
CA VAL A 118 -9.88 20.60 3.07
C VAL A 118 -8.78 21.06 4.03
N GLY A 119 -7.61 21.45 3.50
CA GLY A 119 -6.51 21.99 4.31
C GLY A 119 -5.67 20.95 5.05
N VAL A 120 -5.83 19.67 4.73
CA VAL A 120 -5.03 18.58 5.29
C VAL A 120 -3.78 18.38 4.47
N GLN A 121 -2.60 18.39 5.10
CA GLN A 121 -1.31 18.14 4.43
C GLN A 121 -1.13 16.65 4.14
N PRO A 122 -1.11 16.22 2.86
CA PRO A 122 -0.76 14.85 2.52
C PRO A 122 0.73 14.59 2.79
N VAL A 123 1.03 13.40 3.30
CA VAL A 123 2.37 12.84 3.45
C VAL A 123 2.36 11.51 2.71
N LEU A 124 3.22 11.32 1.73
CA LEU A 124 3.32 10.07 1.00
C LEU A 124 4.38 9.16 1.61
N MET A 125 4.30 7.87 1.34
CA MET A 125 5.30 6.90 1.78
C MET A 125 5.64 5.97 0.61
N THR A 126 6.93 5.73 0.38
CA THR A 126 7.41 4.72 -0.56
C THR A 126 7.05 3.31 -0.08
N LEU A 127 7.21 2.32 -0.93
CA LEU A 127 6.94 0.93 -0.57
C LEU A 127 8.21 0.30 0.03
N PRO A 128 8.10 -0.44 1.14
CA PRO A 128 9.24 -1.21 1.61
C PRO A 128 9.62 -2.27 0.58
N PRO A 129 10.93 -2.51 0.37
CA PRO A 129 11.40 -3.46 -0.63
C PRO A 129 10.90 -4.88 -0.33
N ILE A 130 10.55 -5.61 -1.39
CA ILE A 130 10.09 -7.00 -1.29
C ILE A 130 11.20 -7.97 -1.72
N ASP A 131 11.38 -9.05 -0.97
CA ASP A 131 12.19 -10.20 -1.44
C ASP A 131 11.34 -11.06 -2.36
N GLY A 132 11.59 -10.97 -3.66
CA GLY A 132 10.79 -11.67 -4.69
C GLY A 132 10.82 -13.19 -4.53
N ALA A 133 11.96 -13.77 -4.10
CA ALA A 133 12.06 -15.22 -3.90
C ALA A 133 11.22 -15.69 -2.72
N ARG A 134 11.31 -15.00 -1.59
CA ARG A 134 10.48 -15.28 -0.40
C ARG A 134 9.00 -15.04 -0.68
N TYR A 135 8.68 -14.02 -1.46
CA TYR A 135 7.30 -13.74 -1.84
C TYR A 135 6.73 -14.82 -2.76
N LEU A 136 7.52 -15.31 -3.74
CA LEU A 136 7.13 -16.43 -4.58
C LEU A 136 6.90 -17.72 -3.75
N ASP A 137 7.75 -17.99 -2.75
CA ASP A 137 7.55 -19.10 -1.83
C ASP A 137 6.24 -18.96 -1.05
N TYR A 138 5.92 -17.74 -0.62
CA TYR A 138 4.66 -17.43 0.06
C TYR A 138 3.44 -17.68 -0.86
N ILE A 139 3.46 -17.19 -2.09
CA ILE A 139 2.40 -17.39 -3.10
C ILE A 139 2.15 -18.89 -3.32
N CYS A 140 3.21 -19.68 -3.42
CA CYS A 140 3.11 -21.11 -3.73
C CYS A 140 2.70 -22.00 -2.53
N ARG A 141 2.64 -21.49 -1.31
CA ARG A 141 2.26 -22.25 -0.12
C ARG A 141 0.87 -22.89 -0.19
N GLY A 142 -0.05 -22.25 -0.94
CA GLY A 142 -1.42 -22.74 -1.18
C GLY A 142 -1.53 -23.81 -2.28
N GLY A 143 -0.40 -24.32 -2.78
CA GLY A 143 -0.40 -25.34 -3.83
C GLY A 143 -0.41 -24.81 -5.25
N LEU A 144 -0.21 -23.49 -5.46
CA LEU A 144 -0.05 -22.93 -6.80
C LEU A 144 1.24 -23.44 -7.46
N SER A 145 1.16 -23.70 -8.77
CA SER A 145 2.29 -24.19 -9.56
C SER A 145 3.39 -23.12 -9.69
N ARG A 146 4.52 -23.35 -8.98
CA ARG A 146 5.70 -22.49 -9.09
C ARG A 146 6.23 -22.42 -10.53
N ASP A 147 6.26 -23.54 -11.22
CA ASP A 147 6.77 -23.63 -12.60
C ASP A 147 5.90 -22.81 -13.56
N SER A 148 4.57 -22.85 -13.37
CA SER A 148 3.66 -22.04 -14.18
C SER A 148 3.87 -20.55 -13.92
N ILE A 149 3.95 -20.14 -12.64
CA ILE A 149 4.20 -18.75 -12.27
C ILE A 149 5.56 -18.27 -12.80
N MET A 150 6.61 -19.06 -12.66
CA MET A 150 7.94 -18.74 -13.18
C MET A 150 7.99 -18.68 -14.70
N ARG A 151 7.18 -19.49 -15.38
CA ARG A 151 7.06 -19.42 -16.86
C ARG A 151 6.49 -18.08 -17.32
N TRP A 152 5.54 -17.53 -16.59
CA TRP A 152 4.98 -16.21 -16.86
C TRP A 152 5.94 -15.10 -16.47
N LEU A 153 6.57 -15.16 -15.29
CA LEU A 153 7.49 -14.16 -14.78
C LEU A 153 8.79 -14.06 -15.58
N GLY A 154 9.29 -15.20 -16.07
CA GLY A 154 10.62 -15.34 -16.66
C GLY A 154 11.76 -15.26 -15.65
N ASP A 155 11.70 -14.33 -14.72
CA ASP A 155 12.69 -14.08 -13.67
C ASP A 155 12.02 -13.68 -12.36
N VAL A 156 12.41 -14.26 -11.24
CA VAL A 156 11.80 -13.99 -9.92
C VAL A 156 11.97 -12.52 -9.48
N GLY A 157 13.04 -11.87 -9.93
CA GLY A 157 13.28 -10.43 -9.66
C GLY A 157 12.24 -9.52 -10.32
N CYS A 158 11.41 -10.04 -11.26
CA CYS A 158 10.29 -9.28 -11.82
C CYS A 158 9.29 -8.87 -10.74
N ILE A 159 9.10 -9.69 -9.69
CA ILE A 159 8.23 -9.37 -8.54
C ILE A 159 8.70 -8.08 -7.87
N TYR A 160 10.00 -8.00 -7.53
CA TYR A 160 10.60 -6.82 -6.93
C TYR A 160 10.53 -5.61 -7.88
N ARG A 161 11.00 -5.76 -9.12
CA ARG A 161 11.03 -4.66 -10.10
C ARG A 161 9.65 -4.08 -10.38
N HIS A 162 8.62 -4.93 -10.38
CA HIS A 162 7.25 -4.47 -10.59
C HIS A 162 6.71 -3.66 -9.40
N GLN A 163 6.95 -4.10 -8.18
CA GLN A 163 6.59 -3.34 -6.97
C GLN A 163 7.38 -2.03 -6.89
N GLU A 164 8.68 -2.06 -7.19
CA GLU A 164 9.56 -0.89 -7.19
C GLU A 164 9.06 0.19 -8.16
N LEU A 165 8.48 -0.19 -9.29
CA LEU A 165 7.88 0.75 -10.22
C LEU A 165 6.75 1.59 -9.59
N TYR A 166 5.96 1.00 -8.68
CA TYR A 166 4.95 1.74 -7.92
C TYR A 166 5.59 2.62 -6.84
N SER A 167 6.61 2.12 -6.16
CA SER A 167 7.41 2.89 -5.18
C SER A 167 8.03 4.13 -5.82
N ASP A 168 8.73 3.97 -6.93
CA ASP A 168 9.33 5.06 -7.71
C ASP A 168 8.27 6.05 -8.23
N THR A 169 7.10 5.56 -8.59
CA THR A 169 5.98 6.42 -9.02
C THR A 169 5.51 7.31 -7.88
N VAL A 170 5.39 6.77 -6.66
CA VAL A 170 5.05 7.55 -5.46
C VAL A 170 6.11 8.60 -5.18
N ALA A 171 7.40 8.20 -5.16
CA ALA A 171 8.51 9.11 -4.91
C ALA A 171 8.59 10.23 -5.94
N SER A 172 8.53 9.88 -7.24
CA SER A 172 8.56 10.84 -8.34
C SER A 172 7.37 11.80 -8.31
N PHE A 173 6.19 11.31 -7.93
CA PHE A 173 5.00 12.14 -7.77
C PHE A 173 5.17 13.10 -6.58
N ALA A 174 5.61 12.62 -5.43
CA ALA A 174 5.85 13.45 -4.25
C ALA A 174 6.84 14.59 -4.54
N MET A 175 7.96 14.28 -5.22
CA MET A 175 8.96 15.27 -5.60
C MET A 175 8.40 16.34 -6.55
N ARG A 176 7.64 15.94 -7.55
CA ARG A 176 7.05 16.89 -8.52
C ARG A 176 6.03 17.83 -7.91
N GLU A 177 5.24 17.34 -6.98
CA GLU A 177 4.19 18.11 -6.30
C GLU A 177 4.69 18.82 -5.03
N GLY A 178 5.97 18.65 -4.66
CA GLY A 178 6.55 19.24 -3.45
C GLY A 178 5.92 18.70 -2.16
N LEU A 179 5.49 17.43 -2.16
CA LEU A 179 4.85 16.79 -1.01
C LEU A 179 5.89 16.16 -0.07
N PRO A 180 5.63 16.19 1.25
CA PRO A 180 6.42 15.41 2.20
C PRO A 180 6.38 13.91 1.86
N LEU A 181 7.55 13.28 1.91
CA LEU A 181 7.74 11.85 1.62
C LEU A 181 8.45 11.17 2.79
N ILE A 182 7.92 10.04 3.21
CA ILE A 182 8.61 9.06 4.06
C ILE A 182 9.19 8.01 3.12
N ASP A 183 10.50 7.96 3.04
CA ASP A 183 11.22 6.97 2.23
C ASP A 183 11.65 5.80 3.12
N VAL A 184 11.26 4.56 2.76
CA VAL A 184 11.42 3.35 3.57
C VAL A 184 12.15 2.24 2.83
#